data_4b973243750c92105ef377058c40b920
#
_entry.id   4b973243750c92105ef377058c40b920
#
_cell.length_a   1.000
_cell.length_b   1.000
_cell.length_c   1.000
_cell.angle_alpha   90.00
_cell.angle_beta   90.00
_cell.angle_gamma   90.00
#
_symmetry.space_group_name_H-M   'P 1'
#
loop_
_entity.id
_entity.type
_entity.pdbx_description
1 polymer ?
#
loop_
_entity_poly.entity_id
_entity_poly.type
_entity_poly.pdbx_seq_one_letter_code
_entity_poly.pdbx_strand_id
1 'polypeptide(L)'
;MRQADHPIDWNRYRAEFPAAKSYIYFNHAAISPLSTRVLAAMNAVAGGFLEKGILCEEEAFGRVAAAREAAARLIGARSDEIAFVKNTTQGVLIAAQGIRWKQGDSLVMPAVEFPANVYPWLALERRGVRVIFVPPRDGRITAEMLERACTERTRCVTVSSVQFSNGYRIDLEALGRFCRERGIYLHVDAIQSLGMLACDVRASKIDFLSAGGHKWLLGPAGTGFFYCRKELLDELDVWNPGWLGVKNARSYLEYDPTPLPDARRYEEGSLNLYGIAGLGASIERFLEIGTANVEEKILGLTDLLEEGIRSRGYSIVSPRGKEERSGILCFLHPGQGTEELYAKLSAARVVASLREGAIRLAPHFYNEGEEVERLLDLL
;
A
#
# COMPACT_ATOMS: atom_id res chain seq x y z
N MET A 1 -8.31 4.70 -26.69
CA MET A 1 -8.72 3.49 -27.45
C MET A 1 -9.22 2.48 -26.43
N ARG A 2 -10.52 2.15 -26.40
CA ARG A 2 -11.05 1.05 -25.59
C ARG A 2 -10.47 -0.25 -26.17
N GLN A 3 -9.72 -1.02 -25.37
CA GLN A 3 -9.37 -2.38 -25.73
C GLN A 3 -10.66 -3.19 -25.88
N ALA A 4 -10.71 -4.01 -26.94
CA ALA A 4 -11.86 -4.85 -27.23
C ALA A 4 -12.24 -5.71 -26.02
N ASP A 5 -13.56 -5.82 -25.76
CA ASP A 5 -14.22 -6.60 -24.72
C ASP A 5 -14.00 -8.13 -24.91
N HIS A 6 -12.78 -8.60 -24.69
CA HIS A 6 -12.57 -10.01 -24.42
C HIS A 6 -12.61 -10.23 -22.90
N PRO A 7 -13.40 -11.20 -22.42
CA PRO A 7 -13.44 -11.51 -21.00
C PRO A 7 -12.03 -11.86 -20.50
N ILE A 8 -11.66 -11.31 -19.32
CA ILE A 8 -10.34 -11.54 -18.73
C ILE A 8 -10.22 -13.02 -18.34
N ASP A 9 -9.20 -13.70 -18.83
CA ASP A 9 -8.87 -15.07 -18.44
C ASP A 9 -8.14 -15.05 -17.06
N TRP A 10 -8.92 -15.09 -15.99
CA TRP A 10 -8.41 -15.12 -14.63
C TRP A 10 -7.59 -16.38 -14.32
N ASN A 11 -7.89 -17.52 -14.98
CA ASN A 11 -7.18 -18.78 -14.79
C ASN A 11 -5.73 -18.69 -15.24
N ARG A 12 -5.47 -17.95 -16.33
CA ARG A 12 -4.11 -17.63 -16.78
C ARG A 12 -3.29 -16.95 -15.68
N TYR A 13 -3.88 -15.97 -15.00
CA TYR A 13 -3.21 -15.24 -13.94
C TYR A 13 -3.07 -16.05 -12.64
N ARG A 14 -4.11 -16.83 -12.30
CA ARG A 14 -4.08 -17.74 -11.16
C ARG A 14 -2.95 -18.76 -11.25
N ALA A 15 -2.66 -19.27 -12.44
CA ALA A 15 -1.58 -20.24 -12.69
C ALA A 15 -0.19 -19.72 -12.25
N GLU A 16 -0.01 -18.39 -12.13
CA GLU A 16 1.22 -17.79 -11.65
C GLU A 16 1.40 -17.90 -10.13
N PHE A 17 0.39 -18.31 -9.37
CA PHE A 17 0.40 -18.40 -7.91
C PHE A 17 0.34 -19.85 -7.43
N PRO A 18 1.47 -20.57 -7.32
CA PRO A 18 1.49 -21.98 -6.89
C PRO A 18 0.85 -22.22 -5.52
N ALA A 19 0.88 -21.22 -4.62
CA ALA A 19 0.22 -21.30 -3.31
C ALA A 19 -1.28 -21.60 -3.40
N ALA A 20 -1.96 -21.15 -4.46
CA ALA A 20 -3.38 -21.40 -4.71
C ALA A 20 -3.72 -22.87 -4.96
N LYS A 21 -2.72 -23.74 -5.26
CA LYS A 21 -2.92 -25.19 -5.39
C LYS A 21 -3.07 -25.90 -4.03
N SER A 22 -2.52 -25.32 -2.99
CA SER A 22 -2.40 -25.95 -1.67
C SER A 22 -3.24 -25.27 -0.59
N TYR A 23 -3.62 -24.02 -0.79
CA TYR A 23 -4.28 -23.19 0.20
C TYR A 23 -5.42 -22.37 -0.40
N ILE A 24 -6.47 -22.15 0.36
CA ILE A 24 -7.39 -21.03 0.14
C ILE A 24 -6.72 -19.81 0.79
N TYR A 25 -6.02 -19.01 -0.02
CA TYR A 25 -5.22 -17.92 0.50
C TYR A 25 -5.99 -16.59 0.51
N PHE A 26 -6.56 -16.23 1.66
CA PHE A 26 -7.34 -15.01 1.85
C PHE A 26 -6.69 -14.10 2.90
N ASN A 27 -5.35 -13.86 2.78
CA ASN A 27 -4.62 -13.05 3.76
C ASN A 27 -3.64 -12.04 3.12
N HIS A 28 -4.03 -11.44 1.99
CA HIS A 28 -3.21 -10.46 1.28
C HIS A 28 -3.03 -9.15 2.07
N ALA A 29 -3.92 -8.86 3.02
CA ALA A 29 -3.77 -7.76 3.96
C ALA A 29 -2.64 -7.95 4.99
N ALA A 30 -2.02 -9.15 5.08
CA ALA A 30 -0.83 -9.43 5.89
C ALA A 30 0.43 -9.49 5.01
N ILE A 31 0.69 -10.63 4.37
CA ILE A 31 1.78 -10.84 3.41
C ILE A 31 1.22 -11.69 2.28
N SER A 32 1.48 -11.34 1.03
CA SER A 32 1.04 -12.10 -0.13
C SER A 32 2.06 -13.15 -0.56
N PRO A 33 1.62 -14.28 -1.16
CA PRO A 33 2.51 -15.16 -1.87
C PRO A 33 3.08 -14.47 -3.11
N LEU A 34 4.32 -14.78 -3.46
CA LEU A 34 4.93 -14.31 -4.70
C LEU A 34 4.39 -15.10 -5.90
N SER A 35 4.23 -14.41 -7.03
CA SER A 35 3.98 -15.08 -8.30
C SER A 35 5.27 -15.62 -8.92
N THR A 36 5.15 -16.62 -9.80
CA THR A 36 6.28 -17.12 -10.60
C THR A 36 6.90 -16.04 -11.47
N ARG A 37 6.11 -15.07 -11.96
CA ARG A 37 6.58 -13.91 -12.71
C ARG A 37 7.50 -13.03 -11.86
N VAL A 38 7.09 -12.71 -10.63
CA VAL A 38 7.89 -11.91 -9.70
C VAL A 38 9.21 -12.61 -9.38
N LEU A 39 9.15 -13.91 -9.06
CA LEU A 39 10.36 -14.70 -8.79
C LEU A 39 11.29 -14.75 -10.01
N ALA A 40 10.77 -14.91 -11.22
CA ALA A 40 11.55 -14.92 -12.44
C ALA A 40 12.27 -13.58 -12.67
N ALA A 41 11.59 -12.45 -12.43
CA ALA A 41 12.20 -11.12 -12.55
C ALA A 41 13.34 -10.91 -11.53
N MET A 42 13.16 -11.36 -10.29
CA MET A 42 14.21 -11.32 -9.26
C MET A 42 15.41 -12.19 -9.65
N ASN A 43 15.16 -13.42 -10.09
CA ASN A 43 16.19 -14.37 -10.49
C ASN A 43 16.96 -13.90 -11.74
N ALA A 44 16.31 -13.20 -12.66
CA ALA A 44 16.99 -12.64 -13.84
C ALA A 44 18.07 -11.62 -13.44
N VAL A 45 17.80 -10.75 -12.46
CA VAL A 45 18.80 -9.81 -11.93
C VAL A 45 19.89 -10.57 -11.18
N ALA A 46 19.52 -11.53 -10.32
CA ALA A 46 20.48 -12.33 -9.55
C ALA A 46 21.41 -13.14 -10.49
N GLY A 47 20.86 -13.78 -11.52
CA GLY A 47 21.60 -14.51 -12.53
C GLY A 47 22.57 -13.61 -13.32
N GLY A 48 22.14 -12.40 -13.66
CA GLY A 48 23.02 -11.43 -14.31
C GLY A 48 24.23 -11.07 -13.45
N PHE A 49 24.05 -10.82 -12.17
CA PHE A 49 25.17 -10.55 -11.26
C PHE A 49 26.02 -11.81 -10.99
N LEU A 50 25.41 -13.01 -10.94
CA LEU A 50 26.14 -14.26 -10.82
C LEU A 50 27.09 -14.49 -11.99
N GLU A 51 26.65 -14.23 -13.22
CA GLU A 51 27.41 -14.52 -14.43
C GLU A 51 28.38 -13.39 -14.84
N LYS A 52 27.98 -12.13 -14.59
CA LYS A 52 28.67 -10.96 -15.16
C LYS A 52 29.18 -9.98 -14.09
N GLY A 53 28.82 -10.16 -12.81
CA GLY A 53 29.19 -9.22 -11.76
C GLY A 53 28.77 -7.78 -12.09
N ILE A 54 29.70 -6.84 -11.93
CA ILE A 54 29.43 -5.40 -12.16
C ILE A 54 28.97 -5.06 -13.60
N LEU A 55 29.30 -5.90 -14.58
CA LEU A 55 28.90 -5.67 -15.98
C LEU A 55 27.36 -5.77 -16.18
N CYS A 56 26.62 -6.32 -15.19
CA CYS A 56 25.17 -6.37 -15.19
C CYS A 56 24.52 -5.09 -14.58
N GLU A 57 25.31 -4.18 -14.02
CA GLU A 57 24.79 -3.03 -13.27
C GLU A 57 23.85 -2.15 -14.12
N GLU A 58 24.22 -1.82 -15.34
CA GLU A 58 23.42 -0.97 -16.23
C GLU A 58 22.06 -1.60 -16.55
N GLU A 59 22.03 -2.90 -16.87
CA GLU A 59 20.80 -3.64 -17.10
C GLU A 59 19.90 -3.63 -15.85
N ALA A 60 20.48 -3.85 -14.67
CA ALA A 60 19.75 -3.85 -13.39
C ALA A 60 19.16 -2.47 -13.09
N PHE A 61 19.89 -1.38 -13.31
CA PHE A 61 19.35 -0.01 -13.16
C PHE A 61 18.31 0.33 -14.23
N GLY A 62 18.41 -0.23 -15.44
CA GLY A 62 17.36 -0.15 -16.45
C GLY A 62 16.03 -0.76 -15.95
N ARG A 63 16.10 -1.91 -15.26
CA ARG A 63 14.91 -2.52 -14.63
C ARG A 63 14.35 -1.67 -13.47
N VAL A 64 15.20 -1.01 -12.70
CA VAL A 64 14.78 -0.06 -11.67
C VAL A 64 14.04 1.13 -12.29
N ALA A 65 14.56 1.68 -13.39
CA ALA A 65 13.91 2.79 -14.09
C ALA A 65 12.53 2.38 -14.64
N ALA A 66 12.42 1.20 -15.25
CA ALA A 66 11.15 0.65 -15.73
C ALA A 66 10.16 0.42 -14.59
N ALA A 67 10.61 -0.11 -13.45
CA ALA A 67 9.77 -0.29 -12.27
C ALA A 67 9.26 1.05 -11.71
N ARG A 68 10.08 2.11 -11.76
CA ARG A 68 9.70 3.46 -11.34
C ARG A 68 8.62 4.04 -12.24
N GLU A 69 8.76 3.88 -13.54
CA GLU A 69 7.76 4.29 -14.52
C GLU A 69 6.43 3.54 -14.30
N ALA A 70 6.49 2.22 -14.07
CA ALA A 70 5.33 1.41 -13.77
C ALA A 70 4.63 1.87 -12.48
N ALA A 71 5.38 2.15 -11.40
CA ALA A 71 4.83 2.67 -10.14
C ALA A 71 4.15 4.03 -10.34
N ALA A 72 4.75 4.92 -11.12
CA ALA A 72 4.16 6.21 -11.47
C ALA A 72 2.83 6.05 -12.22
N ARG A 73 2.80 5.22 -13.25
CA ARG A 73 1.59 4.90 -14.03
C ARG A 73 0.49 4.29 -13.15
N LEU A 74 0.85 3.45 -12.19
CA LEU A 74 -0.11 2.79 -11.29
C LEU A 74 -0.95 3.78 -10.48
N ILE A 75 -0.37 4.92 -10.11
CA ILE A 75 -1.01 5.93 -9.24
C ILE A 75 -1.31 7.26 -9.94
N GLY A 76 -1.18 7.35 -11.27
CA GLY A 76 -1.39 8.59 -12.02
C GLY A 76 -0.34 9.67 -11.73
N ALA A 77 0.88 9.29 -11.34
CA ALA A 77 2.01 10.18 -11.06
C ALA A 77 3.00 10.24 -12.24
N ARG A 78 4.09 10.97 -12.05
CA ARG A 78 5.26 11.01 -12.93
C ARG A 78 6.40 10.23 -12.27
N SER A 79 7.28 9.65 -13.08
CA SER A 79 8.42 8.88 -12.55
C SER A 79 9.39 9.74 -11.71
N ASP A 80 9.49 11.04 -11.99
CA ASP A 80 10.30 11.97 -11.19
C ASP A 80 9.71 12.31 -9.81
N GLU A 81 8.51 11.80 -9.49
CA GLU A 81 7.83 11.92 -8.20
C GLU A 81 7.93 10.65 -7.35
N ILE A 82 8.59 9.59 -7.85
CA ILE A 82 8.68 8.28 -7.19
C ILE A 82 10.10 8.03 -6.67
N ALA A 83 10.19 7.65 -5.39
CA ALA A 83 11.40 7.10 -4.77
C ALA A 83 11.15 5.68 -4.28
N PHE A 84 12.10 4.76 -4.49
CA PHE A 84 12.02 3.43 -3.88
C PHE A 84 12.42 3.48 -2.41
N VAL A 85 11.67 2.74 -1.61
CA VAL A 85 11.88 2.62 -0.17
C VAL A 85 11.85 1.13 0.25
N LYS A 86 12.40 0.83 1.42
CA LYS A 86 12.45 -0.54 1.96
C LYS A 86 11.07 -1.04 2.41
N ASN A 87 10.22 -0.14 2.87
CA ASN A 87 8.89 -0.43 3.41
C ASN A 87 8.09 0.87 3.58
N THR A 88 6.81 0.75 3.92
CA THR A 88 5.91 1.89 4.17
C THR A 88 6.47 2.83 5.23
N THR A 89 7.03 2.30 6.33
CA THR A 89 7.55 3.14 7.44
C THR A 89 8.64 4.10 6.96
N GLN A 90 9.53 3.68 6.06
CA GLN A 90 10.54 4.58 5.50
C GLN A 90 9.90 5.71 4.69
N GLY A 91 8.87 5.43 3.89
CA GLY A 91 8.14 6.47 3.17
C GLY A 91 7.44 7.46 4.12
N VAL A 92 6.80 6.95 5.18
CA VAL A 92 6.21 7.80 6.24
C VAL A 92 7.28 8.66 6.91
N LEU A 93 8.46 8.10 7.22
CA LEU A 93 9.58 8.83 7.81
C LEU A 93 10.07 9.98 6.92
N ILE A 94 10.13 9.77 5.59
CA ILE A 94 10.52 10.81 4.64
C ILE A 94 9.58 12.02 4.77
N ALA A 95 8.26 11.79 4.76
CA ALA A 95 7.29 12.87 4.94
C ALA A 95 7.37 13.49 6.35
N ALA A 96 7.35 12.64 7.40
CA ALA A 96 7.33 13.09 8.78
C ALA A 96 8.55 13.96 9.16
N GLN A 97 9.74 13.54 8.74
CA GLN A 97 10.97 14.25 9.05
C GLN A 97 11.25 15.41 8.07
N GLY A 98 10.80 15.26 6.82
CA GLY A 98 11.04 16.25 5.76
C GLY A 98 10.18 17.52 5.89
N ILE A 99 8.97 17.43 6.42
CA ILE A 99 8.12 18.62 6.67
C ILE A 99 8.82 19.56 7.67
N ARG A 100 8.89 20.85 7.32
CA ARG A 100 9.50 21.89 8.14
C ARG A 100 8.56 22.33 9.28
N TRP A 101 8.52 21.52 10.32
CA TRP A 101 7.70 21.74 11.50
C TRP A 101 8.17 22.93 12.34
N LYS A 102 7.19 23.65 12.92
CA LYS A 102 7.41 24.67 13.94
C LYS A 102 6.84 24.20 15.27
N GLN A 103 7.42 24.66 16.35
CA GLN A 103 6.88 24.39 17.70
C GLN A 103 5.41 24.82 17.80
N GLY A 104 4.55 23.93 18.26
CA GLY A 104 3.12 24.15 18.39
C GLY A 104 2.32 23.81 17.12
N ASP A 105 2.96 23.41 16.01
CA ASP A 105 2.26 22.82 14.88
C ASP A 105 1.58 21.51 15.29
N SER A 106 0.59 21.08 14.55
CA SER A 106 -0.11 19.83 14.80
C SER A 106 -0.25 18.95 13.55
N LEU A 107 -0.41 17.66 13.82
CA LEU A 107 -0.73 16.62 12.87
C LEU A 107 -2.05 15.97 13.32
N VAL A 108 -2.95 15.68 12.39
CA VAL A 108 -4.22 14.95 12.63
C VAL A 108 -4.14 13.58 11.99
N MET A 109 -4.56 12.55 12.73
CA MET A 109 -4.58 11.16 12.23
C MET A 109 -5.66 10.30 12.92
N PRO A 110 -6.13 9.21 12.28
CA PRO A 110 -6.98 8.22 12.94
C PRO A 110 -6.31 7.57 14.15
N ALA A 111 -7.09 7.28 15.18
CA ALA A 111 -6.60 6.54 16.35
C ALA A 111 -6.44 5.03 16.11
N VAL A 112 -6.83 4.55 14.93
CA VAL A 112 -6.83 3.12 14.53
C VAL A 112 -5.81 2.80 13.43
N GLU A 113 -4.81 3.67 13.24
CA GLU A 113 -3.74 3.47 12.27
C GLU A 113 -2.84 2.29 12.63
N PHE A 114 -2.27 1.65 11.60
CA PHE A 114 -1.21 0.67 11.81
C PHE A 114 0.06 1.37 12.33
N PRO A 115 0.82 0.75 13.26
CA PRO A 115 1.99 1.37 13.89
C PRO A 115 3.02 1.99 12.94
N ALA A 116 3.15 1.48 11.70
CA ALA A 116 4.02 2.07 10.68
C ALA A 116 3.66 3.51 10.33
N ASN A 117 2.36 3.86 10.38
CA ASN A 117 1.84 5.21 10.18
C ASN A 117 1.57 5.96 11.51
N VAL A 118 2.13 5.50 12.61
CA VAL A 118 1.97 6.15 13.94
C VAL A 118 3.32 6.61 14.50
N TYR A 119 4.26 5.67 14.69
CA TYR A 119 5.52 5.96 15.38
C TYR A 119 6.38 7.05 14.73
N PRO A 120 6.49 7.17 13.39
CA PRO A 120 7.24 8.26 12.79
C PRO A 120 6.71 9.64 13.16
N TRP A 121 5.39 9.76 13.29
CA TRP A 121 4.72 11.02 13.65
C TRP A 121 4.82 11.32 15.15
N LEU A 122 4.66 10.32 16.02
CA LEU A 122 4.84 10.47 17.46
C LEU A 122 6.25 10.95 17.82
N ALA A 123 7.26 10.56 17.05
CA ALA A 123 8.63 11.02 17.25
C ALA A 123 8.78 12.55 17.14
N LEU A 124 7.84 13.23 16.46
CA LEU A 124 7.83 14.70 16.31
C LEU A 124 7.41 15.44 17.57
N GLU A 125 6.79 14.76 18.55
CA GLU A 125 6.42 15.38 19.83
C GLU A 125 7.64 15.96 20.56
N ARG A 126 8.82 15.33 20.40
CA ARG A 126 10.10 15.86 20.90
C ARG A 126 10.51 17.20 20.27
N ARG A 127 9.91 17.54 19.12
CA ARG A 127 10.11 18.82 18.41
C ARG A 127 8.98 19.83 18.71
N GLY A 128 8.08 19.50 19.66
CA GLY A 128 6.95 20.34 20.03
C GLY A 128 5.77 20.30 19.05
N VAL A 129 5.70 19.29 18.20
CA VAL A 129 4.54 19.02 17.32
C VAL A 129 3.50 18.23 18.11
N ARG A 130 2.22 18.59 18.01
CA ARG A 130 1.12 17.85 18.65
C ARG A 130 0.51 16.85 17.70
N VAL A 131 0.41 15.58 18.11
CA VAL A 131 -0.30 14.55 17.38
C VAL A 131 -1.73 14.44 17.90
N ILE A 132 -2.71 14.68 17.02
CA ILE A 132 -4.14 14.66 17.35
C ILE A 132 -4.75 13.39 16.80
N PHE A 133 -5.14 12.49 17.69
CA PHE A 133 -5.80 11.23 17.33
C PHE A 133 -7.31 11.41 17.25
N VAL A 134 -7.91 10.97 16.14
CA VAL A 134 -9.36 10.99 15.92
C VAL A 134 -9.90 9.58 16.13
N PRO A 135 -10.75 9.34 17.14
CA PRO A 135 -11.33 8.03 17.40
C PRO A 135 -12.37 7.67 16.32
N PRO A 136 -12.50 6.36 15.97
CA PRO A 136 -13.52 5.91 15.04
C PRO A 136 -14.93 6.02 15.62
N ARG A 137 -15.92 6.13 14.74
CA ARG A 137 -17.35 5.97 15.08
C ARG A 137 -17.93 4.83 14.24
N ASP A 138 -18.50 3.83 14.86
CA ASP A 138 -19.06 2.65 14.20
C ASP A 138 -18.10 2.02 13.18
N GLY A 139 -16.83 1.92 13.56
CA GLY A 139 -15.75 1.38 12.72
C GLY A 139 -15.29 2.29 11.56
N ARG A 140 -15.74 3.55 11.51
CA ARG A 140 -15.47 4.52 10.44
C ARG A 140 -14.60 5.67 10.91
N ILE A 141 -13.76 6.16 10.02
CA ILE A 141 -13.03 7.43 10.13
C ILE A 141 -13.33 8.24 8.86
N THR A 142 -14.34 9.08 8.91
CA THR A 142 -14.72 9.88 7.73
C THR A 142 -13.80 11.09 7.53
N ALA A 143 -13.73 11.60 6.30
CA ALA A 143 -13.00 12.84 6.00
C ALA A 143 -13.46 13.98 6.93
N GLU A 144 -14.77 14.15 7.11
CA GLU A 144 -15.36 15.17 7.98
C GLU A 144 -14.89 15.08 9.45
N MET A 145 -14.69 13.86 9.98
CA MET A 145 -14.17 13.68 11.34
C MET A 145 -12.73 14.21 11.46
N LEU A 146 -11.89 13.97 10.46
CA LEU A 146 -10.53 14.48 10.42
C LEU A 146 -10.52 16.02 10.20
N GLU A 147 -11.37 16.53 9.33
CA GLU A 147 -11.54 17.97 9.08
C GLU A 147 -11.90 18.74 10.35
N ARG A 148 -12.85 18.22 11.14
CA ARG A 148 -13.28 18.83 12.41
C ARG A 148 -12.18 18.84 13.48
N ALA A 149 -11.22 17.92 13.41
CA ALA A 149 -10.09 17.87 14.31
C ALA A 149 -8.94 18.83 13.92
N CYS A 150 -8.97 19.35 12.68
CA CYS A 150 -7.96 20.29 12.20
C CYS A 150 -8.13 21.67 12.83
N THR A 151 -7.02 22.33 13.09
CA THR A 151 -6.92 23.70 13.61
C THR A 151 -6.06 24.56 12.68
N GLU A 152 -5.94 25.85 12.96
CA GLU A 152 -5.03 26.74 12.23
C GLU A 152 -3.54 26.34 12.36
N ARG A 153 -3.21 25.52 13.34
CA ARG A 153 -1.86 24.99 13.57
C ARG A 153 -1.65 23.63 12.89
N THR A 154 -2.66 23.05 12.24
CA THR A 154 -2.54 21.77 11.57
C THR A 154 -1.74 21.91 10.27
N ARG A 155 -0.61 21.18 10.18
CA ARG A 155 0.28 21.20 9.02
C ARG A 155 0.13 19.98 8.14
N CYS A 156 -0.33 18.85 8.71
CA CYS A 156 -0.47 17.61 7.97
C CYS A 156 -1.67 16.82 8.51
N VAL A 157 -2.37 16.13 7.60
CA VAL A 157 -3.24 15.02 7.91
C VAL A 157 -2.58 13.76 7.35
N THR A 158 -2.48 12.71 8.16
CA THR A 158 -2.01 11.40 7.70
C THR A 158 -3.09 10.35 7.91
N VAL A 159 -3.29 9.47 6.93
CA VAL A 159 -4.35 8.46 6.97
C VAL A 159 -4.00 7.24 6.13
N SER A 160 -4.39 6.05 6.60
CA SER A 160 -4.44 4.87 5.73
C SER A 160 -5.66 4.96 4.79
N SER A 161 -5.44 4.79 3.48
CA SER A 161 -6.52 4.78 2.48
C SER A 161 -7.56 3.70 2.74
N VAL A 162 -7.11 2.56 3.32
CA VAL A 162 -7.94 1.46 3.82
C VAL A 162 -7.42 1.04 5.19
N GLN A 163 -8.28 0.99 6.19
CA GLN A 163 -7.91 0.60 7.55
C GLN A 163 -7.60 -0.91 7.63
N PHE A 164 -6.43 -1.24 8.19
CA PHE A 164 -5.93 -2.61 8.26
C PHE A 164 -6.78 -3.53 9.15
N SER A 165 -7.44 -2.97 10.17
CA SER A 165 -8.19 -3.71 11.18
C SER A 165 -9.55 -4.18 10.69
N ASN A 166 -10.27 -3.34 9.92
CA ASN A 166 -11.65 -3.61 9.51
C ASN A 166 -11.95 -3.37 8.02
N GLY A 167 -10.96 -2.87 7.25
CA GLY A 167 -11.14 -2.68 5.81
C GLY A 167 -11.94 -1.43 5.42
N TYR A 168 -12.21 -0.51 6.35
CA TYR A 168 -12.87 0.75 6.00
C TYR A 168 -12.03 1.55 5.00
N ARG A 169 -12.64 1.95 3.88
CA ARG A 169 -12.07 2.81 2.84
C ARG A 169 -12.51 4.25 3.09
N ILE A 170 -11.57 5.17 3.23
CA ILE A 170 -11.86 6.60 3.41
C ILE A 170 -12.05 7.30 2.06
N ASP A 171 -12.89 8.35 2.03
CA ASP A 171 -13.01 9.26 0.89
C ASP A 171 -11.79 10.19 0.81
N LEU A 172 -10.78 9.75 0.04
CA LEU A 172 -9.55 10.52 -0.16
C LEU A 172 -9.77 11.77 -1.02
N GLU A 173 -10.75 11.78 -1.92
CA GLU A 173 -11.02 12.96 -2.74
C GLU A 173 -11.60 14.10 -1.92
N ALA A 174 -12.56 13.80 -1.03
CA ALA A 174 -13.10 14.80 -0.10
C ALA A 174 -11.99 15.33 0.82
N LEU A 175 -11.23 14.43 1.46
CA LEU A 175 -10.15 14.80 2.36
C LEU A 175 -9.06 15.63 1.66
N GLY A 176 -8.66 15.22 0.45
CA GLY A 176 -7.65 15.93 -0.33
C GLY A 176 -8.10 17.31 -0.80
N ARG A 177 -9.39 17.49 -1.14
CA ARG A 177 -9.95 18.83 -1.42
C ARG A 177 -9.82 19.74 -0.20
N PHE A 178 -10.28 19.26 0.95
CA PHE A 178 -10.18 19.99 2.22
C PHE A 178 -8.74 20.37 2.56
N CYS A 179 -7.82 19.41 2.54
CA CYS A 179 -6.41 19.66 2.86
C CYS A 179 -5.80 20.71 1.92
N ARG A 180 -6.06 20.59 0.61
CA ARG A 180 -5.53 21.51 -0.39
C ARG A 180 -6.06 22.95 -0.21
N GLU A 181 -7.33 23.13 0.11
CA GLU A 181 -7.97 24.44 0.33
C GLU A 181 -7.44 25.13 1.59
N ARG A 182 -6.98 24.36 2.59
CA ARG A 182 -6.44 24.86 3.85
C ARG A 182 -4.92 24.95 3.89
N GLY A 183 -4.23 24.55 2.82
CA GLY A 183 -2.76 24.50 2.81
C GLY A 183 -2.18 23.48 3.81
N ILE A 184 -2.94 22.39 4.06
CA ILE A 184 -2.56 21.27 4.91
C ILE A 184 -2.01 20.16 4.00
N TYR A 185 -0.87 19.55 4.35
CA TYR A 185 -0.36 18.41 3.61
C TYR A 185 -1.21 17.16 3.86
N LEU A 186 -1.45 16.38 2.80
CA LEU A 186 -2.09 15.07 2.89
C LEU A 186 -1.06 13.97 2.64
N HIS A 187 -0.74 13.20 3.67
CA HIS A 187 0.02 11.95 3.57
C HIS A 187 -0.93 10.75 3.60
N VAL A 188 -0.74 9.80 2.67
CA VAL A 188 -1.54 8.58 2.58
C VAL A 188 -0.65 7.34 2.73
N ASP A 189 -0.95 6.50 3.72
CA ASP A 189 -0.47 5.12 3.75
C ASP A 189 -1.39 4.27 2.86
N ALA A 190 -0.86 3.87 1.71
CA ALA A 190 -1.60 3.13 0.70
C ALA A 190 -1.28 1.62 0.67
N ILE A 191 -0.61 1.08 1.70
CA ILE A 191 -0.20 -0.33 1.74
C ILE A 191 -1.38 -1.30 1.70
N GLN A 192 -2.58 -0.87 2.16
CA GLN A 192 -3.78 -1.69 2.17
C GLN A 192 -4.71 -1.41 0.98
N SER A 193 -4.32 -0.54 0.04
CA SER A 193 -5.16 -0.21 -1.12
C SER A 193 -4.48 -0.46 -2.46
N LEU A 194 -3.19 -0.12 -2.62
CA LEU A 194 -2.50 -0.28 -3.90
C LEU A 194 -2.36 -1.76 -4.29
N GLY A 195 -2.82 -2.08 -5.48
CA GLY A 195 -2.95 -3.46 -5.99
C GLY A 195 -4.32 -4.08 -5.74
N MET A 196 -5.17 -3.43 -4.92
CA MET A 196 -6.54 -3.82 -4.66
C MET A 196 -7.54 -2.82 -5.25
N LEU A 197 -7.31 -1.53 -5.04
CA LEU A 197 -8.16 -0.44 -5.48
C LEU A 197 -7.40 0.44 -6.48
N ALA A 198 -8.11 1.02 -7.42
CA ALA A 198 -7.56 2.06 -8.28
C ALA A 198 -7.17 3.29 -7.45
N CYS A 199 -6.06 3.94 -7.81
CA CYS A 199 -5.54 5.11 -7.13
C CYS A 199 -5.12 6.16 -8.16
N ASP A 200 -5.58 7.39 -7.97
CA ASP A 200 -5.09 8.55 -8.71
C ASP A 200 -4.73 9.67 -7.72
N VAL A 201 -3.42 9.89 -7.57
CA VAL A 201 -2.90 10.88 -6.61
C VAL A 201 -3.25 12.31 -7.00
N ARG A 202 -3.54 12.57 -8.29
CA ARG A 202 -3.94 13.89 -8.78
C ARG A 202 -5.41 14.19 -8.46
N ALA A 203 -6.29 13.23 -8.77
CA ALA A 203 -7.72 13.35 -8.46
C ALA A 203 -7.93 13.50 -6.95
N SER A 204 -7.25 12.68 -6.15
CA SER A 204 -7.32 12.71 -4.69
C SER A 204 -6.45 13.79 -4.03
N LYS A 205 -5.75 14.62 -4.82
CA LYS A 205 -4.90 15.74 -4.34
C LYS A 205 -3.91 15.33 -3.24
N ILE A 206 -3.40 14.11 -3.33
CA ILE A 206 -2.42 13.56 -2.37
C ILE A 206 -1.09 14.28 -2.55
N ASP A 207 -0.47 14.67 -1.46
CA ASP A 207 0.86 15.30 -1.44
C ASP A 207 1.97 14.28 -1.28
N PHE A 208 1.76 13.29 -0.39
CA PHE A 208 2.70 12.21 -0.11
C PHE A 208 1.94 10.89 -0.03
N LEU A 209 2.54 9.83 -0.62
CA LEU A 209 1.99 8.49 -0.51
C LEU A 209 3.11 7.50 -0.21
N SER A 210 2.85 6.56 0.70
CA SER A 210 3.79 5.50 1.09
C SER A 210 3.14 4.14 0.92
N ALA A 211 3.83 3.19 0.28
CA ALA A 211 3.34 1.82 0.15
C ALA A 211 4.47 0.81 0.13
N GLY A 212 4.32 -0.27 0.89
CA GLY A 212 5.17 -1.46 0.80
C GLY A 212 4.64 -2.45 -0.25
N GLY A 213 5.55 -3.18 -0.92
CA GLY A 213 5.20 -4.08 -2.01
C GLY A 213 4.60 -5.42 -1.61
N HIS A 214 4.79 -5.88 -0.37
CA HIS A 214 4.59 -7.27 0.05
C HIS A 214 3.14 -7.69 0.39
N LYS A 215 2.18 -6.78 0.23
CA LYS A 215 0.75 -7.05 0.46
C LYS A 215 0.00 -7.09 -0.88
N TRP A 216 -0.92 -6.19 -1.07
CA TRP A 216 -1.78 -6.14 -2.25
C TRP A 216 -1.05 -5.89 -3.56
N LEU A 217 0.16 -5.32 -3.52
CA LEU A 217 1.01 -5.23 -4.72
C LEU A 217 1.68 -6.55 -5.10
N LEU A 218 1.51 -7.65 -4.34
CA LEU A 218 2.04 -9.00 -4.64
C LEU A 218 3.55 -9.03 -4.92
N GLY A 219 4.28 -8.00 -4.45
CA GLY A 219 5.72 -7.85 -4.60
C GLY A 219 6.51 -8.42 -3.42
N PRO A 220 7.84 -8.44 -3.49
CA PRO A 220 8.68 -8.96 -2.42
C PRO A 220 8.73 -8.02 -1.21
N ALA A 221 8.94 -8.63 -0.02
CA ALA A 221 9.22 -7.87 1.20
C ALA A 221 10.54 -7.09 1.06
N GLY A 222 10.68 -6.01 1.83
CA GLY A 222 11.86 -5.14 1.75
C GLY A 222 11.88 -4.24 0.50
N THR A 223 10.73 -4.04 -0.13
CA THR A 223 10.52 -3.11 -1.24
C THR A 223 9.23 -2.35 -1.08
N GLY A 224 9.19 -1.17 -1.66
CA GLY A 224 8.04 -0.29 -1.72
C GLY A 224 8.41 1.00 -2.41
N PHE A 225 7.50 1.94 -2.47
CA PHE A 225 7.79 3.26 -3.00
C PHE A 225 7.12 4.36 -2.19
N PHE A 226 7.72 5.53 -2.29
CA PHE A 226 7.24 6.79 -1.79
C PHE A 226 6.94 7.72 -2.96
N TYR A 227 5.80 8.35 -2.94
CA TYR A 227 5.43 9.42 -3.87
C TYR A 227 5.50 10.76 -3.15
N CYS A 228 6.11 11.73 -3.80
CA CYS A 228 6.10 13.13 -3.39
C CYS A 228 5.66 13.98 -4.58
N ARG A 229 4.60 14.75 -4.41
CA ARG A 229 4.16 15.72 -5.41
C ARG A 229 5.31 16.65 -5.77
N LYS A 230 5.59 16.81 -7.06
CA LYS A 230 6.80 17.48 -7.56
C LYS A 230 7.03 18.86 -6.97
N GLU A 231 5.97 19.66 -6.86
CA GLU A 231 6.04 21.04 -6.35
C GLU A 231 6.48 21.11 -4.88
N LEU A 232 6.41 20.00 -4.15
CA LEU A 232 6.82 19.92 -2.75
C LEU A 232 8.26 19.44 -2.53
N LEU A 233 8.95 18.99 -3.57
CA LEU A 233 10.30 18.46 -3.44
C LEU A 233 11.27 19.45 -2.78
N ASP A 234 11.14 20.74 -3.05
CA ASP A 234 12.00 21.78 -2.47
C ASP A 234 11.43 22.35 -1.15
N GLU A 235 10.20 21.97 -0.78
CA GLU A 235 9.58 22.31 0.49
C GLU A 235 9.93 21.31 1.61
N LEU A 236 10.32 20.08 1.25
CA LEU A 236 10.75 19.06 2.20
C LEU A 236 12.27 19.05 2.37
N ASP A 237 12.70 18.93 3.63
CA ASP A 237 14.10 18.69 3.94
C ASP A 237 14.46 17.22 3.64
N VAL A 238 15.62 16.98 3.05
CA VAL A 238 16.20 15.65 2.90
C VAL A 238 16.94 15.33 4.20
N TRP A 239 16.23 14.81 5.20
CA TRP A 239 16.79 14.56 6.53
C TRP A 239 17.74 13.36 6.56
N ASN A 240 17.65 12.45 5.60
CA ASN A 240 18.47 11.25 5.45
C ASN A 240 19.20 11.27 4.09
N PRO A 241 20.12 12.23 3.87
CA PRO A 241 20.82 12.32 2.60
C PRO A 241 21.73 11.11 2.39
N GLY A 242 21.72 10.56 1.19
CA GLY A 242 22.55 9.44 0.81
C GLY A 242 23.30 9.71 -0.49
N TRP A 243 24.33 8.91 -0.77
CA TRP A 243 25.25 9.15 -1.88
C TRP A 243 24.58 9.07 -3.27
N LEU A 244 23.47 8.30 -3.42
CA LEU A 244 22.71 8.26 -4.67
C LEU A 244 21.69 9.40 -4.83
N GLY A 245 21.35 10.08 -3.74
CA GLY A 245 20.35 11.17 -3.72
C GLY A 245 20.90 12.54 -4.09
N VAL A 246 22.17 12.69 -4.42
CA VAL A 246 22.84 13.95 -4.70
C VAL A 246 23.29 14.06 -6.15
N LYS A 247 23.53 15.30 -6.60
CA LYS A 247 24.17 15.55 -7.89
C LYS A 247 25.58 14.97 -7.89
N ASN A 248 26.04 14.54 -9.06
CA ASN A 248 27.38 14.00 -9.24
C ASN A 248 27.72 12.79 -8.34
N ALA A 249 26.75 11.97 -8.01
CA ALA A 249 26.88 10.79 -7.13
C ALA A 249 28.06 9.84 -7.51
N ARG A 250 28.55 9.89 -8.73
CA ARG A 250 29.69 9.07 -9.22
C ARG A 250 31.05 9.78 -9.10
N SER A 251 31.07 11.04 -8.68
CA SER A 251 32.32 11.78 -8.38
C SER A 251 32.70 11.57 -6.92
N TYR A 252 33.20 10.36 -6.61
CA TYR A 252 33.34 9.85 -5.23
C TYR A 252 34.21 10.68 -4.28
N LEU A 253 35.05 11.57 -4.79
CA LEU A 253 35.95 12.42 -3.99
C LEU A 253 35.60 13.92 -4.09
N GLU A 254 34.52 14.25 -4.81
CA GLU A 254 34.01 15.61 -4.95
C GLU A 254 32.63 15.67 -4.25
N TYR A 255 32.63 16.15 -3.02
CA TYR A 255 31.42 16.12 -2.18
C TYR A 255 30.52 17.33 -2.46
N ASP A 256 29.52 17.14 -3.35
CA ASP A 256 28.44 18.11 -3.57
C ASP A 256 27.15 17.60 -2.90
N PRO A 257 26.69 18.22 -1.80
CA PRO A 257 25.49 17.79 -1.08
C PRO A 257 24.20 18.23 -1.75
N THR A 258 24.25 18.84 -2.95
CA THR A 258 23.06 19.32 -3.66
C THR A 258 22.15 18.13 -3.99
N PRO A 259 20.89 18.09 -3.49
CA PRO A 259 19.98 16.99 -3.77
C PRO A 259 19.63 16.90 -5.27
N LEU A 260 19.27 15.70 -5.72
CA LEU A 260 18.68 15.52 -7.05
C LEU A 260 17.39 16.35 -7.20
N PRO A 261 17.03 16.80 -8.40
CA PRO A 261 15.86 17.64 -8.66
C PRO A 261 14.54 16.85 -8.66
N ASP A 262 14.56 15.59 -8.29
CA ASP A 262 13.42 14.68 -8.30
C ASP A 262 13.39 13.81 -7.03
N ALA A 263 12.36 12.95 -6.91
CA ALA A 263 12.13 12.15 -5.70
C ALA A 263 13.26 11.15 -5.39
N ARG A 264 14.15 10.84 -6.34
CA ARG A 264 15.33 9.99 -6.08
C ARG A 264 16.27 10.60 -5.04
N ARG A 265 16.13 11.89 -4.72
CA ARG A 265 16.83 12.53 -3.59
C ARG A 265 16.60 11.85 -2.24
N TYR A 266 15.53 11.06 -2.12
CA TYR A 266 15.19 10.28 -0.93
C TYR A 266 15.71 8.84 -0.96
N GLU A 267 16.41 8.43 -2.03
CA GLU A 267 17.06 7.13 -2.15
C GLU A 267 18.48 7.21 -1.57
N GLU A 268 18.68 6.59 -0.40
CA GLU A 268 19.87 6.79 0.42
C GLU A 268 21.17 6.29 -0.23
N GLY A 269 21.12 5.13 -0.88
CA GLY A 269 22.31 4.43 -1.37
C GLY A 269 21.98 3.22 -2.21
N SER A 270 22.78 2.17 -2.10
CA SER A 270 22.58 0.95 -2.90
C SER A 270 21.17 0.40 -2.78
N LEU A 271 20.48 0.36 -3.91
CA LEU A 271 19.09 -0.09 -3.98
C LEU A 271 18.98 -1.61 -3.91
N ASN A 272 17.83 -2.11 -3.44
CA ASN A 272 17.47 -3.53 -3.54
C ASN A 272 17.08 -3.87 -4.99
N LEU A 273 18.08 -3.97 -5.89
CA LEU A 273 17.87 -4.17 -7.32
C LEU A 273 17.00 -5.40 -7.63
N TYR A 274 17.21 -6.49 -6.90
CA TYR A 274 16.45 -7.74 -7.05
C TYR A 274 14.98 -7.56 -6.67
N GLY A 275 14.75 -7.00 -5.50
CA GLY A 275 13.39 -6.79 -5.01
C GLY A 275 12.64 -5.75 -5.84
N ILE A 276 13.29 -4.68 -6.29
CA ILE A 276 12.66 -3.64 -7.13
C ILE A 276 12.28 -4.20 -8.50
N ALA A 277 13.13 -5.06 -9.11
CA ALA A 277 12.78 -5.73 -10.35
C ALA A 277 11.54 -6.64 -10.17
N GLY A 278 11.46 -7.37 -9.05
CA GLY A 278 10.28 -8.17 -8.69
C GLY A 278 9.04 -7.32 -8.48
N LEU A 279 9.16 -6.20 -7.75
CA LEU A 279 8.05 -5.26 -7.54
C LEU A 279 7.57 -4.66 -8.88
N GLY A 280 8.50 -4.27 -9.76
CA GLY A 280 8.19 -3.76 -11.10
C GLY A 280 7.40 -4.78 -11.92
N ALA A 281 7.85 -6.05 -11.94
CA ALA A 281 7.15 -7.13 -12.65
C ALA A 281 5.73 -7.38 -12.11
N SER A 282 5.53 -7.20 -10.81
CA SER A 282 4.20 -7.26 -10.19
C SER A 282 3.33 -6.08 -10.60
N ILE A 283 3.83 -4.86 -10.51
CA ILE A 283 3.08 -3.65 -10.89
C ILE A 283 2.69 -3.69 -12.39
N GLU A 284 3.58 -4.11 -13.26
CA GLU A 284 3.26 -4.27 -14.69
C GLU A 284 2.10 -5.26 -14.90
N ARG A 285 1.96 -6.31 -14.06
CA ARG A 285 0.82 -7.21 -14.11
C ARG A 285 -0.51 -6.48 -13.83
N PHE A 286 -0.54 -5.59 -12.84
CA PHE A 286 -1.74 -4.78 -12.56
C PHE A 286 -2.09 -3.85 -13.72
N LEU A 287 -1.08 -3.26 -14.35
CA LEU A 287 -1.28 -2.40 -15.52
C LEU A 287 -1.76 -3.19 -16.75
N GLU A 288 -1.28 -4.42 -16.94
CA GLU A 288 -1.74 -5.32 -18.00
C GLU A 288 -3.20 -5.74 -17.83
N ILE A 289 -3.61 -6.07 -16.60
CA ILE A 289 -5.01 -6.48 -16.29
C ILE A 289 -5.93 -5.24 -16.33
N GLY A 290 -5.41 -4.09 -15.90
CA GLY A 290 -6.18 -2.89 -15.61
C GLY A 290 -6.64 -2.86 -14.15
N THR A 291 -6.27 -1.79 -13.44
CA THR A 291 -6.55 -1.66 -12.00
C THR A 291 -8.04 -1.69 -11.66
N ALA A 292 -8.88 -1.14 -12.52
CA ALA A 292 -10.35 -1.18 -12.36
C ALA A 292 -10.90 -2.63 -12.41
N ASN A 293 -10.38 -3.46 -13.31
CA ASN A 293 -10.78 -4.87 -13.40
C ASN A 293 -10.34 -5.66 -12.17
N VAL A 294 -9.15 -5.35 -11.63
CA VAL A 294 -8.66 -5.95 -10.38
C VAL A 294 -9.56 -5.56 -9.21
N GLU A 295 -9.92 -4.28 -9.09
CA GLU A 295 -10.82 -3.77 -8.06
C GLU A 295 -12.18 -4.47 -8.15
N GLU A 296 -12.80 -4.51 -9.32
CA GLU A 296 -14.10 -5.17 -9.55
C GLU A 296 -14.06 -6.65 -9.13
N LYS A 297 -13.01 -7.39 -9.55
CA LYS A 297 -12.86 -8.81 -9.20
C LYS A 297 -12.73 -9.02 -7.69
N ILE A 298 -11.92 -8.23 -7.01
CA ILE A 298 -11.69 -8.35 -5.56
C ILE A 298 -12.95 -7.98 -4.77
N LEU A 299 -13.60 -6.87 -5.15
CA LEU A 299 -14.84 -6.45 -4.50
C LEU A 299 -15.95 -7.48 -4.70
N GLY A 300 -16.09 -8.04 -5.90
CA GLY A 300 -17.04 -9.12 -6.18
C GLY A 300 -16.81 -10.36 -5.30
N LEU A 301 -15.54 -10.76 -5.07
CA LEU A 301 -15.23 -11.86 -4.15
C LEU A 301 -15.60 -11.54 -2.70
N THR A 302 -15.38 -10.31 -2.26
CA THR A 302 -15.76 -9.91 -0.88
C THR A 302 -17.27 -9.74 -0.72
N ASP A 303 -18.01 -9.42 -1.78
CA ASP A 303 -19.47 -9.37 -1.76
C ASP A 303 -20.06 -10.79 -1.63
N LEU A 304 -19.52 -11.77 -2.38
CA LEU A 304 -19.91 -13.19 -2.23
C LEU A 304 -19.60 -13.71 -0.82
N LEU A 305 -18.44 -13.36 -0.25
CA LEU A 305 -18.09 -13.71 1.12
C LEU A 305 -19.05 -13.07 2.11
N GLU A 306 -19.39 -11.80 1.96
CA GLU A 306 -20.33 -11.10 2.86
C GLU A 306 -21.70 -11.77 2.87
N GLU A 307 -22.27 -12.02 1.68
CA GLU A 307 -23.58 -12.65 1.53
C GLU A 307 -23.60 -14.05 2.19
N GLY A 308 -22.60 -14.88 1.85
CA GLY A 308 -22.51 -16.24 2.38
C GLY A 308 -22.25 -16.31 3.90
N ILE A 309 -21.47 -15.39 4.44
CA ILE A 309 -21.19 -15.30 5.88
C ILE A 309 -22.44 -14.83 6.65
N ARG A 310 -23.13 -13.79 6.15
CA ARG A 310 -24.39 -13.31 6.76
C ARG A 310 -25.48 -14.36 6.76
N SER A 311 -25.65 -15.11 5.66
CA SER A 311 -26.67 -16.15 5.56
C SER A 311 -26.47 -17.30 6.56
N ARG A 312 -25.26 -17.45 7.11
CA ARG A 312 -24.91 -18.44 8.15
C ARG A 312 -24.97 -17.88 9.57
N GLY A 313 -25.51 -16.67 9.76
CA GLY A 313 -25.72 -16.06 11.07
C GLY A 313 -24.50 -15.35 11.66
N TYR A 314 -23.43 -15.17 10.89
CA TYR A 314 -22.26 -14.40 11.34
C TYR A 314 -22.46 -12.90 11.16
N SER A 315 -21.83 -12.13 12.02
CA SER A 315 -21.84 -10.67 11.97
C SER A 315 -20.64 -10.12 11.21
N ILE A 316 -20.88 -9.21 10.26
CA ILE A 316 -19.82 -8.49 9.55
C ILE A 316 -19.43 -7.26 10.37
N VAL A 317 -18.13 -7.14 10.65
CA VAL A 317 -17.53 -6.02 11.40
C VAL A 317 -17.09 -4.89 10.44
N SER A 318 -16.70 -5.25 9.23
CA SER A 318 -16.26 -4.27 8.20
C SER A 318 -17.42 -3.37 7.79
N PRO A 319 -17.21 -2.05 7.67
CA PRO A 319 -18.14 -1.18 6.95
C PRO A 319 -18.27 -1.60 5.49
N ARG A 320 -19.52 -1.74 5.01
CA ARG A 320 -19.81 -2.30 3.67
C ARG A 320 -20.63 -1.36 2.79
N GLY A 321 -20.68 -0.05 3.11
CA GLY A 321 -21.22 0.95 2.19
C GLY A 321 -20.49 0.90 0.84
N LYS A 322 -21.19 1.25 -0.24
CA LYS A 322 -20.66 1.13 -1.61
C LYS A 322 -19.28 1.77 -1.78
N GLU A 323 -19.07 2.95 -1.19
CA GLU A 323 -17.80 3.70 -1.26
C GLU A 323 -16.87 3.43 -0.06
N GLU A 324 -17.32 2.65 0.94
CA GLU A 324 -16.59 2.36 2.17
C GLU A 324 -15.92 0.97 2.17
N ARG A 325 -16.39 0.07 1.30
CA ARG A 325 -15.93 -1.32 1.23
C ARG A 325 -14.59 -1.43 0.53
N SER A 326 -13.85 -2.46 0.92
CA SER A 326 -12.57 -2.83 0.31
C SER A 326 -12.46 -4.34 0.14
N GLY A 327 -11.30 -4.84 -0.28
CA GLY A 327 -11.00 -6.27 -0.33
C GLY A 327 -10.76 -6.90 1.05
N ILE A 328 -10.86 -6.14 2.14
CA ILE A 328 -10.77 -6.66 3.51
C ILE A 328 -12.18 -6.85 4.05
N LEU A 329 -12.49 -8.06 4.50
CA LEU A 329 -13.74 -8.41 5.16
C LEU A 329 -13.46 -9.03 6.53
N CYS A 330 -13.98 -8.42 7.59
CA CYS A 330 -13.88 -8.91 8.97
C CYS A 330 -15.23 -9.39 9.45
N PHE A 331 -15.26 -10.55 10.11
CA PHE A 331 -16.48 -11.14 10.64
C PHE A 331 -16.25 -11.88 11.95
N LEU A 332 -17.30 -12.09 12.72
CA LEU A 332 -17.32 -12.87 13.95
C LEU A 332 -18.67 -13.58 14.13
N HIS A 333 -18.70 -14.63 14.93
CA HIS A 333 -19.95 -15.27 15.34
C HIS A 333 -20.34 -14.80 16.73
N PRO A 334 -21.58 -14.34 16.96
CA PRO A 334 -21.99 -13.78 18.26
C PRO A 334 -21.96 -14.77 19.42
N GLY A 335 -22.01 -16.09 19.15
CA GLY A 335 -22.09 -17.15 20.16
C GLY A 335 -21.01 -18.22 20.07
N GLN A 336 -20.02 -18.10 19.19
CA GLN A 336 -18.91 -19.06 19.08
C GLN A 336 -17.56 -18.36 19.33
N GLY A 337 -16.61 -19.09 19.91
CA GLY A 337 -15.25 -18.62 20.06
C GLY A 337 -14.60 -18.39 18.69
N THR A 338 -14.29 -17.15 18.37
CA THR A 338 -13.64 -16.77 17.09
C THR A 338 -12.31 -17.49 16.90
N GLU A 339 -11.59 -17.77 17.98
CA GLU A 339 -10.32 -18.50 17.97
C GLU A 339 -10.49 -19.97 17.54
N GLU A 340 -11.55 -20.64 18.01
CA GLU A 340 -11.87 -22.02 17.60
C GLU A 340 -12.19 -22.10 16.12
N LEU A 341 -13.00 -21.16 15.64
CA LEU A 341 -13.31 -21.07 14.21
C LEU A 341 -12.05 -20.78 13.37
N TYR A 342 -11.20 -19.86 13.83
CA TYR A 342 -9.92 -19.59 13.17
C TYR A 342 -9.03 -20.83 13.12
N ALA A 343 -8.94 -21.61 14.19
CA ALA A 343 -8.21 -22.87 14.23
C ALA A 343 -8.78 -23.90 13.25
N LYS A 344 -10.13 -24.03 13.18
CA LYS A 344 -10.82 -24.89 12.20
C LYS A 344 -10.49 -24.52 10.76
N LEU A 345 -10.58 -23.24 10.42
CA LEU A 345 -10.23 -22.72 9.09
C LEU A 345 -8.76 -22.99 8.74
N SER A 346 -7.85 -22.74 9.70
CA SER A 346 -6.42 -22.99 9.51
C SER A 346 -6.12 -24.48 9.29
N ALA A 347 -6.76 -25.40 10.01
CA ALA A 347 -6.64 -26.84 9.82
C ALA A 347 -7.14 -27.28 8.43
N ALA A 348 -8.13 -26.59 7.88
CA ALA A 348 -8.63 -26.78 6.52
C ALA A 348 -7.81 -26.05 5.43
N ARG A 349 -6.62 -25.54 5.79
CA ARG A 349 -5.72 -24.80 4.89
C ARG A 349 -6.29 -23.49 4.35
N VAL A 350 -7.22 -22.87 5.06
CA VAL A 350 -7.64 -21.49 4.80
C VAL A 350 -6.68 -20.55 5.51
N VAL A 351 -6.01 -19.69 4.74
CA VAL A 351 -5.06 -18.70 5.28
C VAL A 351 -5.81 -17.38 5.47
N ALA A 352 -6.06 -17.03 6.73
CA ALA A 352 -6.75 -15.81 7.17
C ALA A 352 -5.95 -15.13 8.30
N SER A 353 -6.47 -14.09 8.91
CA SER A 353 -5.91 -13.49 10.13
C SER A 353 -6.97 -13.32 11.19
N LEU A 354 -6.57 -13.46 12.46
CA LEU A 354 -7.34 -13.00 13.60
C LEU A 354 -6.93 -11.55 13.94
N ARG A 355 -7.87 -10.61 13.95
CA ARG A 355 -7.63 -9.19 14.25
C ARG A 355 -8.76 -8.65 15.11
N GLU A 356 -8.40 -8.02 16.24
CA GLU A 356 -9.36 -7.39 17.17
C GLU A 356 -10.58 -8.29 17.47
N GLY A 357 -10.33 -9.59 17.67
CA GLY A 357 -11.38 -10.58 17.96
C GLY A 357 -12.22 -11.02 16.76
N ALA A 358 -11.93 -10.56 15.55
CA ALA A 358 -12.63 -10.94 14.32
C ALA A 358 -11.72 -11.71 13.36
N ILE A 359 -12.28 -12.60 12.56
CA ILE A 359 -11.59 -13.23 11.44
C ILE A 359 -11.57 -12.25 10.28
N ARG A 360 -10.37 -11.94 9.79
CA ARG A 360 -10.15 -11.05 8.65
C ARG A 360 -9.79 -11.86 7.42
N LEU A 361 -10.61 -11.76 6.39
CA LEU A 361 -10.40 -12.29 5.06
C LEU A 361 -9.95 -11.18 4.12
N ALA A 362 -9.05 -11.52 3.22
CA ALA A 362 -8.49 -10.60 2.24
C ALA A 362 -8.14 -11.36 0.94
N PRO A 363 -9.12 -11.72 0.10
CA PRO A 363 -8.91 -12.36 -1.20
C PRO A 363 -8.25 -11.42 -2.19
N HIS A 364 -7.68 -11.96 -3.28
CA HIS A 364 -7.10 -11.19 -4.37
C HIS A 364 -7.67 -11.62 -5.73
N PHE A 365 -7.32 -10.90 -6.80
CA PHE A 365 -7.88 -11.13 -8.14
C PHE A 365 -7.71 -12.56 -8.66
N TYR A 366 -6.70 -13.31 -8.23
CA TYR A 366 -6.46 -14.68 -8.65
C TYR A 366 -7.25 -15.74 -7.85
N ASN A 367 -7.96 -15.31 -6.80
CA ASN A 367 -8.88 -16.19 -6.09
C ASN A 367 -10.18 -16.39 -6.89
N GLU A 368 -10.86 -17.50 -6.62
CA GLU A 368 -12.05 -17.95 -7.35
C GLU A 368 -13.26 -18.09 -6.44
N GLY A 369 -14.47 -18.06 -7.04
CA GLY A 369 -15.73 -18.24 -6.31
C GLY A 369 -15.80 -19.59 -5.61
N GLU A 370 -15.24 -20.65 -6.21
CA GLU A 370 -15.16 -21.99 -5.61
C GLU A 370 -14.38 -22.00 -4.28
N GLU A 371 -13.35 -21.15 -4.15
CA GLU A 371 -12.62 -21.01 -2.88
C GLU A 371 -13.49 -20.31 -1.82
N VAL A 372 -14.36 -19.39 -2.23
CA VAL A 372 -15.35 -18.76 -1.36
C VAL A 372 -16.36 -19.81 -0.89
N GLU A 373 -16.94 -20.60 -1.80
CA GLU A 373 -17.88 -21.68 -1.46
C GLU A 373 -17.27 -22.67 -0.47
N ARG A 374 -16.06 -23.15 -0.75
CA ARG A 374 -15.34 -24.07 0.15
C ARG A 374 -15.07 -23.48 1.52
N LEU A 375 -14.77 -22.17 1.64
CA LEU A 375 -14.66 -21.51 2.94
C LEU A 375 -16.02 -21.48 3.63
N LEU A 376 -17.09 -21.13 2.92
CA LEU A 376 -18.42 -21.03 3.46
C LEU A 376 -18.97 -22.38 3.97
N ASP A 377 -18.58 -23.49 3.37
CA ASP A 377 -18.92 -24.85 3.83
C ASP A 377 -18.23 -25.22 5.15
N LEU A 378 -17.19 -24.48 5.54
CA LEU A 378 -16.51 -24.66 6.81
C LEU A 378 -17.13 -23.81 7.95
N LEU A 379 -17.96 -22.84 7.63
CA LEU A 379 -18.67 -22.03 8.62
C LEU A 379 -19.93 -22.72 9.15
#